data_dddf2bc5d2f78d699c45075fbbc677f0
#
_entry.id   dddf2bc5d2f78d699c45075fbbc677f0
#
_cell.length_a   1.000
_cell.length_b   1.000
_cell.length_c   1.000
_cell.angle_alpha   90.00
_cell.angle_beta   90.00
_cell.angle_gamma   90.00
#
_symmetry.space_group_name_H-M   'P 1'
#
loop_
_entity.id
_entity.type
_entity.pdbx_description
1 polymer ?
#
loop_
_entity_poly.entity_id
_entity_poly.type
_entity_poly.pdbx_seq_one_letter_code
_entity_poly.pdbx_strand_id
1 'polypeptide(L)'
;MGLCFSIATYSQQTQKPVLHGKHWMAITGKPLAATAGAMMFQQKGNAVDAACAMLAATCTMWDVLSWGGETQALIYNPKTGKVIGINALGVAPSGATVEFYKSKG
;
A
#
# COMPACT_ATOMS: atom_id res chain seq x y z
N MET A 1 -21.10 -47.01 -22.36
CA MET A 1 -20.44 -46.96 -21.04
C MET A 1 -19.38 -45.88 -21.13
N GLY A 2 -19.74 -44.66 -20.76
CA GLY A 2 -18.85 -43.49 -20.87
C GLY A 2 -17.96 -43.35 -19.65
N LEU A 3 -16.65 -43.33 -19.84
CA LEU A 3 -15.66 -43.07 -18.78
C LEU A 3 -15.60 -41.59 -18.56
N CYS A 4 -16.17 -41.07 -17.45
CA CYS A 4 -15.93 -39.71 -17.01
C CYS A 4 -14.53 -39.62 -16.36
N PHE A 5 -13.57 -39.05 -17.07
CA PHE A 5 -12.28 -38.64 -16.48
C PHE A 5 -12.49 -37.36 -15.68
N SER A 6 -12.52 -37.46 -14.37
CA SER A 6 -12.43 -36.29 -13.48
C SER A 6 -11.00 -35.77 -13.50
N ILE A 7 -10.75 -34.69 -14.21
CA ILE A 7 -9.47 -33.99 -14.13
C ILE A 7 -9.52 -33.17 -12.84
N ALA A 8 -8.78 -33.59 -11.81
CA ALA A 8 -8.56 -32.81 -10.62
C ALA A 8 -7.65 -31.62 -10.97
N THR A 9 -8.23 -30.42 -11.10
CA THR A 9 -7.46 -29.18 -11.26
C THR A 9 -6.94 -28.79 -9.90
N TYR A 10 -5.66 -28.99 -9.65
CA TYR A 10 -4.99 -28.41 -8.50
C TYR A 10 -4.72 -26.94 -8.78
N SER A 11 -5.31 -26.06 -7.97
CA SER A 11 -4.94 -24.66 -7.97
C SER A 11 -3.47 -24.52 -7.59
N GLN A 12 -2.66 -23.93 -8.46
CA GLN A 12 -1.28 -23.60 -8.11
C GLN A 12 -1.31 -22.56 -6.99
N GLN A 13 -0.96 -22.98 -5.79
CA GLN A 13 -0.67 -22.04 -4.72
C GLN A 13 0.62 -21.29 -5.09
N THR A 14 0.50 -20.00 -5.31
CA THR A 14 1.67 -19.13 -5.48
C THR A 14 2.41 -19.09 -4.16
N GLN A 15 3.40 -19.95 -3.99
CA GLN A 15 4.28 -19.94 -2.84
C GLN A 15 5.27 -18.79 -3.01
N LYS A 16 4.94 -17.65 -2.41
CA LYS A 16 5.92 -16.57 -2.26
C LYS A 16 6.87 -16.97 -1.14
N PRO A 17 8.19 -16.90 -1.33
CA PRO A 17 9.14 -17.22 -0.27
C PRO A 17 8.93 -16.29 0.91
N VAL A 18 9.05 -16.83 2.13
CA VAL A 18 9.10 -16.00 3.33
C VAL A 18 10.41 -15.22 3.31
N LEU A 19 10.31 -13.89 3.35
CA LEU A 19 11.46 -13.00 3.36
C LEU A 19 11.75 -12.54 4.78
N HIS A 20 13.02 -12.58 5.15
CA HIS A 20 13.51 -12.12 6.44
C HIS A 20 14.49 -10.97 6.25
N GLY A 21 14.17 -9.80 6.77
CA GLY A 21 15.08 -8.65 6.80
C GLY A 21 15.77 -8.54 8.15
N LYS A 22 17.10 -8.38 8.16
CA LYS A 22 17.86 -8.14 9.39
C LYS A 22 17.87 -6.66 9.77
N HIS A 23 17.95 -5.77 8.82
CA HIS A 23 18.11 -4.33 9.05
C HIS A 23 16.93 -3.51 8.56
N TRP A 24 16.35 -3.89 7.42
CA TRP A 24 15.21 -3.22 6.82
C TRP A 24 14.46 -4.16 5.89
N MET A 25 13.24 -3.78 5.55
CA MET A 25 12.42 -4.48 4.58
C MET A 25 11.56 -3.46 3.82
N ALA A 26 11.45 -3.61 2.50
CA ALA A 26 10.58 -2.83 1.64
C ALA A 26 9.58 -3.76 0.97
N ILE A 27 8.29 -3.62 1.29
CA ILE A 27 7.24 -4.51 0.79
C ILE A 27 6.15 -3.67 0.16
N THR A 28 5.81 -4.00 -1.08
CA THR A 28 4.66 -3.44 -1.80
C THR A 28 4.18 -4.45 -2.85
N GLY A 29 2.95 -4.30 -3.33
CA GLY A 29 2.39 -5.13 -4.40
C GLY A 29 3.05 -4.95 -5.77
N LYS A 30 3.93 -3.97 -5.95
CA LYS A 30 4.63 -3.68 -7.21
C LYS A 30 6.15 -3.85 -7.01
N PRO A 31 6.80 -4.81 -7.68
CA PRO A 31 8.23 -5.10 -7.47
C PRO A 31 9.15 -3.90 -7.71
N LEU A 32 8.89 -3.09 -8.74
CA LEU A 32 9.70 -1.89 -9.01
C LEU A 32 9.55 -0.83 -7.90
N ALA A 33 8.37 -0.71 -7.29
CA ALA A 33 8.21 0.18 -6.16
C ALA A 33 8.96 -0.33 -4.92
N ALA A 34 8.98 -1.65 -4.67
CA ALA A 34 9.82 -2.22 -3.62
C ALA A 34 11.31 -1.93 -3.86
N THR A 35 11.76 -1.98 -5.13
CA THR A 35 13.12 -1.60 -5.52
C THR A 35 13.41 -0.13 -5.19
N ALA A 36 12.49 0.79 -5.49
CA ALA A 36 12.65 2.19 -5.15
C ALA A 36 12.83 2.41 -3.63
N GLY A 37 12.05 1.71 -2.80
CA GLY A 37 12.22 1.72 -1.35
C GLY A 37 13.57 1.15 -0.90
N ALA A 38 14.01 0.05 -1.49
CA ALA A 38 15.30 -0.56 -1.20
C ALA A 38 16.47 0.40 -1.54
N MET A 39 16.37 1.12 -2.66
CA MET A 39 17.38 2.13 -3.06
C MET A 39 17.50 3.25 -2.02
N MET A 40 16.40 3.68 -1.40
CA MET A 40 16.46 4.67 -0.32
C MET A 40 17.26 4.15 0.88
N PHE A 41 17.04 2.92 1.30
CA PHE A 41 17.82 2.32 2.38
C PHE A 41 19.31 2.19 2.02
N GLN A 42 19.64 1.82 0.77
CA GLN A 42 21.03 1.78 0.30
C GLN A 42 21.70 3.15 0.34
N GLN A 43 20.95 4.21 0.10
CA GLN A 43 21.39 5.61 0.21
C GLN A 43 21.36 6.16 1.64
N LYS A 44 21.19 5.29 2.64
CA LYS A 44 21.09 5.64 4.07
C LYS A 44 19.84 6.47 4.42
N GLY A 45 18.82 6.42 3.61
CA GLY A 45 17.49 6.96 3.92
C GLY A 45 16.80 6.13 5.02
N ASN A 46 15.84 6.73 5.68
CA ASN A 46 15.04 6.10 6.72
C ASN A 46 13.78 5.41 6.15
N ALA A 47 12.99 4.79 7.01
CA ALA A 47 11.78 4.10 6.61
C ALA A 47 10.71 5.01 5.97
N VAL A 48 10.66 6.29 6.37
CA VAL A 48 9.73 7.26 5.77
C VAL A 48 10.18 7.62 4.36
N ASP A 49 11.48 7.85 4.14
CA ASP A 49 12.04 8.10 2.81
C ASP A 49 11.74 6.93 1.87
N ALA A 50 11.93 5.71 2.36
CA ALA A 50 11.64 4.50 1.59
C ALA A 50 10.12 4.37 1.27
N ALA A 51 9.24 4.65 2.24
CA ALA A 51 7.80 4.61 2.03
C ALA A 51 7.34 5.65 1.00
N CYS A 52 7.86 6.88 1.07
CA CYS A 52 7.57 7.93 0.09
C CYS A 52 8.04 7.55 -1.32
N ALA A 53 9.25 6.98 -1.44
CA ALA A 53 9.76 6.52 -2.73
C ALA A 53 8.92 5.38 -3.31
N MET A 54 8.51 4.42 -2.49
CA MET A 54 7.62 3.34 -2.91
C MET A 54 6.26 3.87 -3.36
N LEU A 55 5.68 4.81 -2.63
CA LEU A 55 4.40 5.42 -2.97
C LEU A 55 4.49 6.16 -4.31
N ALA A 56 5.50 7.01 -4.47
CA ALA A 56 5.72 7.74 -5.73
C ALA A 56 5.90 6.80 -6.93
N ALA A 57 6.70 5.75 -6.78
CA ALA A 57 6.90 4.74 -7.81
C ALA A 57 5.61 3.97 -8.12
N THR A 58 4.79 3.65 -7.11
CA THR A 58 3.53 2.95 -7.31
C THR A 58 2.55 3.80 -8.12
N CYS A 59 2.50 5.11 -7.90
CA CYS A 59 1.64 6.03 -8.65
C CYS A 59 1.97 6.07 -10.16
N THR A 60 3.19 5.73 -10.56
CA THR A 60 3.58 5.65 -11.97
C THR A 60 3.26 4.32 -12.63
N MET A 61 2.86 3.32 -11.87
CA MET A 61 2.65 1.94 -12.34
C MET A 61 1.19 1.49 -12.25
N TRP A 62 0.32 2.31 -11.70
CA TRP A 62 -1.08 1.99 -11.51
C TRP A 62 -1.95 3.22 -11.79
N ASP A 63 -2.88 3.05 -12.68
CA ASP A 63 -3.80 4.10 -13.15
C ASP A 63 -4.80 4.60 -12.08
N VAL A 64 -5.03 3.82 -11.03
CA VAL A 64 -5.96 4.18 -9.94
C VAL A 64 -5.29 4.98 -8.83
N LEU A 65 -3.97 4.85 -8.67
CA LEU A 65 -3.23 5.52 -7.61
C LEU A 65 -2.64 6.84 -8.11
N SER A 66 -2.91 7.91 -7.38
CA SER A 66 -2.34 9.23 -7.64
C SER A 66 -1.61 9.75 -6.41
N TRP A 67 -0.75 10.73 -6.61
CA TRP A 67 -0.10 11.43 -5.52
C TRP A 67 -1.08 12.39 -4.86
N GLY A 68 -1.28 12.20 -3.57
CA GLY A 68 -2.34 12.89 -2.82
C GLY A 68 -3.67 12.14 -2.91
N GLY A 69 -4.45 12.20 -1.90
CA GLY A 69 -5.69 11.46 -1.74
C GLY A 69 -5.79 10.86 -0.34
N GLU A 70 -6.50 9.77 -0.22
CA GLU A 70 -6.69 9.13 1.07
C GLU A 70 -5.49 8.30 1.46
N THR A 71 -4.99 8.50 2.68
CA THR A 71 -3.85 7.75 3.22
C THR A 71 -4.06 7.42 4.68
N GLN A 72 -3.70 6.21 5.05
CA GLN A 72 -3.56 5.79 6.44
C GLN A 72 -2.14 5.27 6.66
N ALA A 73 -1.50 5.70 7.75
CA ALA A 73 -0.15 5.27 8.06
C ALA A 73 0.05 5.09 9.57
N LEU A 74 0.92 4.14 9.92
CA LEU A 74 1.47 3.97 11.25
C LEU A 74 2.98 4.12 11.16
N ILE A 75 3.52 5.07 11.91
CA ILE A 75 4.95 5.40 11.91
C ILE A 75 5.49 5.24 13.31
N TYR A 76 6.43 4.31 13.49
CA TYR A 76 7.19 4.21 14.73
C TYR A 76 8.31 5.24 14.77
N ASN A 77 8.32 6.09 15.78
CA ASN A 77 9.38 7.05 16.01
C ASN A 77 10.36 6.52 17.07
N PRO A 78 11.57 6.10 16.67
CA PRO A 78 12.52 5.51 17.62
C PRO A 78 13.08 6.52 18.63
N LYS A 79 13.04 7.83 18.34
CA LYS A 79 13.51 8.87 19.28
C LYS A 79 12.57 9.03 20.47
N THR A 80 11.29 8.80 20.28
CA THR A 80 10.27 8.95 21.32
C THR A 80 9.70 7.62 21.82
N GLY A 81 10.00 6.52 21.12
CA GLY A 81 9.43 5.20 21.37
C GLY A 81 7.93 5.11 21.10
N LYS A 82 7.35 6.05 20.37
CA LYS A 82 5.91 6.14 20.12
C LYS A 82 5.57 5.75 18.67
N VAL A 83 4.39 5.14 18.53
CA VAL A 83 3.75 4.97 17.22
C VAL A 83 2.84 6.17 16.95
N ILE A 84 3.01 6.78 15.79
CA ILE A 84 2.19 7.89 15.30
C ILE A 84 1.23 7.33 14.26
N GLY A 85 -0.07 7.49 14.49
CA GLY A 85 -1.11 7.19 13.52
C GLY A 85 -1.41 8.43 12.68
N ILE A 86 -1.46 8.24 11.37
CA ILE A 86 -1.92 9.25 10.41
C ILE A 86 -3.21 8.73 9.80
N ASN A 87 -4.27 9.51 9.90
CA ASN A 87 -5.51 9.29 9.19
C ASN A 87 -5.76 10.53 8.32
N ALA A 88 -5.38 10.40 7.06
CA ALA A 88 -5.52 11.45 6.05
C ALA A 88 -6.64 11.08 5.04
N LEU A 89 -7.77 10.60 5.55
CA LEU A 89 -8.97 10.46 4.75
C LEU A 89 -9.51 11.84 4.36
N GLY A 90 -9.97 11.97 3.13
CA GLY A 90 -10.60 13.18 2.65
C GLY A 90 -11.83 13.55 3.49
N VAL A 91 -12.06 14.83 3.63
CA VAL A 91 -13.28 15.34 4.28
C VAL A 91 -14.35 15.66 3.24
N ALA A 92 -15.60 15.54 3.62
CA ALA A 92 -16.71 15.97 2.76
C ALA A 92 -16.55 17.48 2.42
N PRO A 93 -16.87 17.89 1.19
CA PRO A 93 -16.92 19.31 0.83
C PRO A 93 -17.81 20.10 1.80
N SER A 94 -17.42 21.33 2.13
CA SER A 94 -18.18 22.18 3.07
C SER A 94 -19.63 22.43 2.68
N GLY A 95 -19.96 22.34 1.38
CA GLY A 95 -21.32 22.42 0.87
C GLY A 95 -22.12 21.13 0.92
N ALA A 96 -21.53 19.99 1.31
CA ALA A 96 -22.21 18.70 1.42
C ALA A 96 -22.93 18.58 2.77
N THR A 97 -23.90 19.46 3.01
CA THR A 97 -24.68 19.49 4.25
C THR A 97 -25.93 18.63 4.13
N VAL A 98 -26.52 18.27 5.29
CA VAL A 98 -27.80 17.54 5.35
C VAL A 98 -28.90 18.32 4.65
N GLU A 99 -28.93 19.65 4.85
CA GLU A 99 -29.90 20.57 4.23
C GLU A 99 -29.78 20.57 2.71
N PHE A 100 -28.55 20.60 2.19
CA PHE A 100 -28.26 20.51 0.76
C PHE A 100 -28.89 19.24 0.17
N TYR A 101 -28.59 18.07 0.75
CA TYR A 101 -29.10 16.81 0.22
C TYR A 101 -30.65 16.70 0.37
N LYS A 102 -31.22 17.14 1.48
CA LYS A 102 -32.67 17.18 1.66
C LYS A 102 -33.38 18.10 0.66
N SER A 103 -32.69 19.15 0.20
CA SER A 103 -33.27 20.08 -0.82
C SER A 103 -33.26 19.48 -2.23
N LYS A 104 -32.54 18.37 -2.45
CA LYS A 104 -32.43 17.71 -3.76
C LYS A 104 -33.38 16.51 -3.92
N GLY A 105 -34.05 16.08 -2.88
CA GLY A 105 -35.03 14.98 -2.87
C GLY A 105 -34.46 13.74 -2.26
#